data_1e91762eaa28e2f7f4d7603720396df5
#
_entry.id   1e91762eaa28e2f7f4d7603720396df5
#
_cell.length_a   1.000
_cell.length_b   1.000
_cell.length_c   1.000
_cell.angle_alpha   90.00
_cell.angle_beta   90.00
_cell.angle_gamma   90.00
#
_symmetry.space_group_name_H-M   'P 1'
#
loop_
_entity.id
_entity.type
_entity.pdbx_description
1 polymer ?
#
loop_
_entity_poly.entity_id
_entity_poly.type
_entity_poly.pdbx_seq_one_letter_code
_entity_poly.pdbx_strand_id
1 'polypeptide(L)'
;MTLTNKIALITGGSSGIGHAIAESLVQAGAKVAITGRQKAKLEKAARAIGAHAIQADVTSEPDAQRTFREVLDVFGDLDILINNAGIGVFKPLVEMDLQDFERVLATNVTGAMLMGREAAKIFVSRNKGHLVNIASTASLRGATNGTAYMTSKFALRGMTECWRAELRKHNVRVMQINPSEVITPFAATAGFNQTNHPSKLQSQDIAHMVKAVLEMDDRGFTTEVTVFATNPAD
;
A
#
# COMPACT_ATOMS: atom_id res chain seq x y z
N MET A 1 4.09 -17.92 -8.39
CA MET A 1 4.40 -18.31 -6.97
C MET A 1 3.10 -18.71 -6.25
N THR A 2 3.09 -19.69 -5.37
CA THR A 2 1.95 -19.92 -4.46
C THR A 2 2.03 -18.95 -3.27
N LEU A 3 0.88 -18.46 -2.81
CA LEU A 3 0.78 -17.56 -1.64
C LEU A 3 0.59 -18.34 -0.33
N THR A 4 0.33 -19.62 -0.41
CA THR A 4 0.18 -20.49 0.77
C THR A 4 1.41 -20.41 1.68
N ASN A 5 1.19 -20.15 2.95
CA ASN A 5 2.21 -19.96 4.00
C ASN A 5 3.16 -18.77 3.78
N LYS A 6 2.91 -17.90 2.79
CA LYS A 6 3.66 -16.64 2.67
C LYS A 6 3.26 -15.67 3.76
N ILE A 7 4.22 -14.91 4.25
CA ILE A 7 4.02 -13.91 5.30
C ILE A 7 3.97 -12.53 4.66
N ALA A 8 2.84 -11.85 4.85
CA ALA A 8 2.60 -10.53 4.26
C ALA A 8 2.29 -9.48 5.33
N LEU A 9 2.91 -8.31 5.20
CA LEU A 9 2.62 -7.11 5.97
C LEU A 9 1.95 -6.08 5.08
N ILE A 10 0.76 -5.59 5.47
CA ILE A 10 0.01 -4.58 4.73
C ILE A 10 -0.18 -3.33 5.60
N THR A 11 0.32 -2.18 5.15
CA THR A 11 0.09 -0.92 5.84
C THR A 11 -1.27 -0.33 5.48
N GLY A 12 -1.97 0.27 6.47
CA GLY A 12 -3.31 0.81 6.27
C GLY A 12 -4.38 -0.26 5.98
N GLY A 13 -4.23 -1.45 6.58
CA GLY A 13 -5.10 -2.61 6.34
C GLY A 13 -6.46 -2.60 7.05
N SER A 14 -6.83 -1.51 7.75
CA SER A 14 -8.09 -1.47 8.51
C SER A 14 -9.33 -1.12 7.67
N SER A 15 -9.18 -0.75 6.41
CA SER A 15 -10.29 -0.43 5.48
C SER A 15 -9.81 -0.30 4.02
N GLY A 16 -10.77 -0.21 3.09
CA GLY A 16 -10.52 0.07 1.68
C GLY A 16 -9.60 -0.94 1.00
N ILE A 17 -8.73 -0.46 0.12
CA ILE A 17 -7.84 -1.29 -0.69
C ILE A 17 -6.96 -2.20 0.18
N GLY A 18 -6.34 -1.65 1.23
CA GLY A 18 -5.47 -2.44 2.11
C GLY A 18 -6.18 -3.59 2.81
N HIS A 19 -7.44 -3.39 3.23
CA HIS A 19 -8.26 -4.44 3.83
C HIS A 19 -8.62 -5.54 2.81
N ALA A 20 -9.05 -5.14 1.62
CA ALA A 20 -9.38 -6.09 0.56
C ALA A 20 -8.17 -6.91 0.10
N ILE A 21 -6.97 -6.28 0.03
CA ILE A 21 -5.72 -7.00 -0.25
C ILE A 21 -5.44 -8.01 0.87
N ALA A 22 -5.53 -7.60 2.14
CA ALA A 22 -5.29 -8.47 3.28
C ALA A 22 -6.23 -9.68 3.27
N GLU A 23 -7.52 -9.46 3.06
CA GLU A 23 -8.53 -10.52 2.93
C GLU A 23 -8.21 -11.49 1.78
N SER A 24 -7.89 -10.97 0.60
CA SER A 24 -7.54 -11.77 -0.57
C SER A 24 -6.30 -12.64 -0.35
N LEU A 25 -5.28 -12.11 0.35
CA LEU A 25 -4.07 -12.87 0.65
C LEU A 25 -4.32 -13.94 1.73
N VAL A 26 -5.14 -13.66 2.75
CA VAL A 26 -5.56 -14.68 3.74
C VAL A 26 -6.33 -15.81 3.06
N GLN A 27 -7.28 -15.49 2.19
CA GLN A 27 -8.04 -16.48 1.41
C GLN A 27 -7.14 -17.32 0.49
N ALA A 28 -6.02 -16.77 0.05
CA ALA A 28 -5.00 -17.51 -0.71
C ALA A 28 -4.02 -18.32 0.16
N GLY A 29 -4.26 -18.39 1.48
CA GLY A 29 -3.46 -19.18 2.44
C GLY A 29 -2.22 -18.47 2.98
N ALA A 30 -2.08 -17.15 2.79
CA ALA A 30 -1.01 -16.38 3.40
C ALA A 30 -1.29 -16.06 4.89
N LYS A 31 -0.22 -15.94 5.66
CA LYS A 31 -0.24 -15.36 7.01
C LYS A 31 -0.08 -13.84 6.89
N VAL A 32 -1.04 -13.09 7.41
CA VAL A 32 -1.12 -11.65 7.14
C VAL A 32 -1.08 -10.86 8.44
N ALA A 33 -0.21 -9.83 8.50
CA ALA A 33 -0.29 -8.74 9.46
C ALA A 33 -0.81 -7.47 8.77
N ILE A 34 -1.65 -6.70 9.46
CA ILE A 34 -2.13 -5.40 9.00
C ILE A 34 -1.80 -4.31 10.02
N THR A 35 -1.43 -3.11 9.52
CA THR A 35 -1.20 -1.97 10.40
C THR A 35 -2.26 -0.88 10.25
N GLY A 36 -2.41 -0.07 11.29
CA GLY A 36 -3.27 1.10 11.33
C GLY A 36 -3.16 1.84 12.65
N ARG A 37 -3.56 3.12 12.67
CA ARG A 37 -3.43 3.99 13.84
C ARG A 37 -4.53 3.77 14.89
N GLN A 38 -5.75 3.47 14.44
CA GLN A 38 -6.93 3.32 15.30
C GLN A 38 -7.06 1.87 15.76
N LYS A 39 -6.61 1.58 17.00
CA LYS A 39 -6.54 0.23 17.57
C LYS A 39 -7.83 -0.56 17.41
N ALA A 40 -8.94 -0.04 17.91
CA ALA A 40 -10.23 -0.77 17.90
C ALA A 40 -10.72 -1.09 16.47
N LYS A 41 -10.58 -0.14 15.53
CA LYS A 41 -10.93 -0.36 14.11
C LYS A 41 -10.02 -1.42 13.47
N LEU A 42 -8.72 -1.34 13.76
CA LEU A 42 -7.73 -2.27 13.22
C LEU A 42 -7.96 -3.70 13.72
N GLU A 43 -8.14 -3.87 15.03
CA GLU A 43 -8.40 -5.19 15.64
C GLU A 43 -9.71 -5.81 15.14
N LYS A 44 -10.77 -4.99 14.97
CA LYS A 44 -12.03 -5.45 14.37
C LYS A 44 -11.81 -5.95 12.95
N ALA A 45 -11.08 -5.20 12.14
CA ALA A 45 -10.77 -5.55 10.76
C ALA A 45 -9.92 -6.84 10.68
N ALA A 46 -8.88 -6.94 11.51
CA ALA A 46 -8.01 -8.10 11.55
C ALA A 46 -8.75 -9.38 11.95
N ARG A 47 -9.59 -9.30 13.00
CA ARG A 47 -10.40 -10.46 13.43
C ARG A 47 -11.37 -10.94 12.36
N ALA A 48 -11.95 -10.01 11.59
CA ALA A 48 -12.91 -10.37 10.54
C ALA A 48 -12.31 -11.24 9.42
N ILE A 49 -11.01 -11.09 9.15
CA ILE A 49 -10.33 -11.79 8.05
C ILE A 49 -9.28 -12.80 8.54
N GLY A 50 -9.07 -12.95 9.86
CA GLY A 50 -8.05 -13.86 10.39
C GLY A 50 -6.61 -13.32 10.25
N ALA A 51 -6.42 -12.00 10.22
CA ALA A 51 -5.10 -11.36 10.19
C ALA A 51 -4.60 -10.96 11.59
N HIS A 52 -3.30 -10.71 11.72
CA HIS A 52 -2.69 -10.14 12.92
C HIS A 52 -2.72 -8.60 12.87
N ALA A 53 -3.13 -7.96 13.96
CA ALA A 53 -3.25 -6.50 14.05
C ALA A 53 -2.05 -5.88 14.77
N ILE A 54 -1.34 -4.97 14.11
CA ILE A 54 -0.21 -4.22 14.70
C ILE A 54 -0.55 -2.73 14.69
N GLN A 55 -0.85 -2.14 15.84
CA GLN A 55 -1.09 -0.70 15.91
C GLN A 55 0.20 0.07 15.64
N ALA A 56 0.21 0.87 14.57
CA ALA A 56 1.37 1.67 14.19
C ALA A 56 0.97 2.91 13.39
N ASP A 57 1.74 3.98 13.54
CA ASP A 57 1.77 5.11 12.62
C ASP A 57 2.98 4.96 11.69
N VAL A 58 2.74 4.86 10.38
CA VAL A 58 3.82 4.70 9.39
C VAL A 58 4.78 5.87 9.36
N THR A 59 4.37 7.05 9.85
CA THR A 59 5.23 8.25 9.92
C THR A 59 6.24 8.22 11.07
N SER A 60 6.06 7.27 12.01
CA SER A 60 6.92 7.07 13.17
C SER A 60 7.97 6.01 12.89
N GLU A 61 9.24 6.39 12.86
CA GLU A 61 10.35 5.45 12.69
C GLU A 61 10.42 4.38 13.79
N PRO A 62 10.23 4.71 15.09
CA PRO A 62 10.13 3.69 16.14
C PRO A 62 8.98 2.70 15.92
N ASP A 63 7.82 3.16 15.41
CA ASP A 63 6.70 2.28 15.11
C ASP A 63 7.00 1.37 13.93
N ALA A 64 7.65 1.90 12.88
CA ALA A 64 8.09 1.08 11.76
C ALA A 64 8.99 -0.05 12.25
N GLN A 65 10.06 0.26 12.99
CA GLN A 65 10.98 -0.74 13.53
C GLN A 65 10.28 -1.76 14.44
N ARG A 66 9.39 -1.31 15.31
CA ARG A 66 8.61 -2.18 16.19
C ARG A 66 7.69 -3.12 15.39
N THR A 67 7.04 -2.60 14.34
CA THR A 67 6.17 -3.38 13.46
C THR A 67 6.91 -4.58 12.86
N PHE A 68 8.10 -4.38 12.33
CA PHE A 68 8.86 -5.48 11.73
C PHE A 68 9.38 -6.47 12.77
N ARG A 69 9.80 -6.01 13.97
CA ARG A 69 10.13 -6.93 15.07
C ARG A 69 8.92 -7.80 15.43
N GLU A 70 7.74 -7.22 15.61
CA GLU A 70 6.52 -7.96 15.94
C GLU A 70 6.12 -8.96 14.84
N VAL A 71 6.26 -8.60 13.56
CA VAL A 71 6.05 -9.54 12.45
C VAL A 71 7.00 -10.74 12.55
N LEU A 72 8.27 -10.50 12.82
CA LEU A 72 9.27 -11.56 12.97
C LEU A 72 9.01 -12.42 14.21
N ASP A 73 8.62 -11.81 15.33
CA ASP A 73 8.29 -12.53 16.56
C ASP A 73 7.06 -13.44 16.40
N VAL A 74 6.03 -12.98 15.69
CA VAL A 74 4.77 -13.72 15.49
C VAL A 74 4.88 -14.78 14.40
N PHE A 75 5.52 -14.46 13.29
CA PHE A 75 5.51 -15.33 12.10
C PHE A 75 6.87 -15.95 11.77
N GLY A 76 7.95 -15.47 12.37
CA GLY A 76 9.31 -15.94 12.15
C GLY A 76 10.00 -15.35 10.92
N ASP A 77 9.27 -14.68 10.01
CA ASP A 77 9.80 -14.19 8.74
C ASP A 77 8.90 -13.13 8.09
N LEU A 78 9.33 -12.60 6.90
CA LEU A 78 8.54 -11.75 6.03
C LEU A 78 8.84 -12.03 4.56
N ASP A 79 7.82 -12.28 3.75
CA ASP A 79 7.94 -12.49 2.30
C ASP A 79 7.46 -11.29 1.48
N ILE A 80 6.44 -10.57 1.97
CA ILE A 80 5.72 -9.55 1.20
C ILE A 80 5.47 -8.32 2.05
N LEU A 81 5.85 -7.14 1.54
CA LEU A 81 5.38 -5.85 2.05
C LEU A 81 4.44 -5.20 1.05
N ILE A 82 3.25 -4.79 1.50
CA ILE A 82 2.33 -3.93 0.75
C ILE A 82 2.29 -2.55 1.41
N ASN A 83 2.96 -1.58 0.82
CA ASN A 83 2.85 -0.16 1.18
C ASN A 83 1.55 0.40 0.61
N ASN A 84 0.49 0.43 1.42
CA ASN A 84 -0.82 0.91 1.02
C ASN A 84 -1.28 2.12 1.86
N ALA A 85 -0.76 2.31 3.07
CA ALA A 85 -1.13 3.46 3.90
C ALA A 85 -0.94 4.78 3.14
N GLY A 86 -1.99 5.60 3.11
CA GLY A 86 -1.96 6.89 2.43
C GLY A 86 -3.15 7.76 2.79
N ILE A 87 -2.97 9.06 2.62
CA ILE A 87 -3.98 10.10 2.79
C ILE A 87 -3.97 11.04 1.59
N GLY A 88 -5.04 11.79 1.39
CA GLY A 88 -5.14 12.83 0.37
C GLY A 88 -5.63 14.15 0.97
N VAL A 89 -5.16 15.24 0.38
CA VAL A 89 -5.68 16.58 0.55
C VAL A 89 -5.76 17.22 -0.84
N PHE A 90 -6.93 17.74 -1.17
CA PHE A 90 -7.21 18.34 -2.47
C PHE A 90 -7.69 19.79 -2.25
N LYS A 91 -6.82 20.74 -2.57
CA LYS A 91 -7.07 22.18 -2.44
C LYS A 91 -6.44 22.94 -3.62
N PRO A 92 -7.01 24.05 -4.06
CA PRO A 92 -6.33 24.99 -4.95
C PRO A 92 -4.94 25.37 -4.40
N LEU A 93 -3.97 25.62 -5.27
CA LEU A 93 -2.61 25.97 -4.84
C LEU A 93 -2.59 27.18 -3.88
N VAL A 94 -3.43 28.18 -4.15
CA VAL A 94 -3.53 29.40 -3.32
C VAL A 94 -4.09 29.16 -1.92
N GLU A 95 -4.73 28.02 -1.69
CA GLU A 95 -5.33 27.61 -0.40
C GLU A 95 -4.54 26.47 0.28
N MET A 96 -3.49 25.97 -0.37
CA MET A 96 -2.69 24.88 0.17
C MET A 96 -1.80 25.39 1.29
N ASP A 97 -2.10 24.98 2.51
CA ASP A 97 -1.23 25.27 3.67
C ASP A 97 -0.09 24.24 3.80
N LEU A 98 1.00 24.69 4.42
CA LEU A 98 2.20 23.87 4.59
C LEU A 98 1.93 22.62 5.43
N GLN A 99 1.11 22.73 6.46
CA GLN A 99 0.81 21.62 7.35
C GLN A 99 0.11 20.45 6.62
N ASP A 100 -0.86 20.75 5.77
CA ASP A 100 -1.55 19.74 4.96
C ASP A 100 -0.60 19.10 3.94
N PHE A 101 0.24 19.93 3.29
CA PHE A 101 1.24 19.43 2.35
C PHE A 101 2.22 18.47 3.03
N GLU A 102 2.82 18.88 4.14
CA GLU A 102 3.78 18.07 4.91
C GLU A 102 3.13 16.79 5.46
N ARG A 103 1.90 16.86 5.96
CA ARG A 103 1.15 15.71 6.47
C ARG A 103 0.93 14.63 5.39
N VAL A 104 0.62 15.05 4.16
CA VAL A 104 0.49 14.12 3.04
C VAL A 104 1.83 13.50 2.68
N LEU A 105 2.91 14.30 2.60
CA LEU A 105 4.25 13.78 2.31
C LEU A 105 4.76 12.86 3.43
N ALA A 106 4.55 13.22 4.69
CA ALA A 106 4.94 12.39 5.83
C ALA A 106 4.32 10.99 5.76
N THR A 107 3.01 10.91 5.44
CA THR A 107 2.33 9.61 5.36
C THR A 107 2.69 8.85 4.09
N ASN A 108 2.54 9.49 2.91
CA ASN A 108 2.59 8.79 1.63
C ASN A 108 4.02 8.54 1.13
N VAL A 109 4.98 9.35 1.58
CA VAL A 109 6.38 9.30 1.12
C VAL A 109 7.28 8.79 2.24
N THR A 110 7.41 9.56 3.34
CA THR A 110 8.29 9.18 4.45
C THR A 110 7.85 7.86 5.07
N GLY A 111 6.55 7.68 5.32
CA GLY A 111 6.02 6.44 5.87
C GLY A 111 6.28 5.23 4.97
N ALA A 112 6.05 5.36 3.66
CA ALA A 112 6.35 4.29 2.72
C ALA A 112 7.86 3.97 2.67
N MET A 113 8.72 5.00 2.76
CA MET A 113 10.17 4.83 2.82
C MET A 113 10.61 4.09 4.09
N LEU A 114 10.10 4.47 5.27
CA LEU A 114 10.43 3.83 6.53
C LEU A 114 10.05 2.34 6.51
N MET A 115 8.83 2.03 6.09
CA MET A 115 8.36 0.63 5.98
C MET A 115 9.15 -0.15 4.92
N GLY A 116 9.40 0.46 3.75
CA GLY A 116 10.19 -0.14 2.68
C GLY A 116 11.62 -0.44 3.09
N ARG A 117 12.25 0.46 3.84
CA ARG A 117 13.62 0.29 4.36
C ARG A 117 13.73 -0.91 5.32
N GLU A 118 12.80 -1.02 6.27
CA GLU A 118 12.83 -2.14 7.22
C GLU A 118 12.56 -3.49 6.52
N ALA A 119 11.62 -3.54 5.56
CA ALA A 119 11.41 -4.73 4.74
C ALA A 119 12.65 -5.08 3.89
N ALA A 120 13.28 -4.09 3.28
CA ALA A 120 14.46 -4.29 2.45
C ALA A 120 15.62 -4.92 3.23
N LYS A 121 15.83 -4.56 4.51
CA LYS A 121 16.84 -5.19 5.37
C LYS A 121 16.63 -6.71 5.46
N ILE A 122 15.37 -7.15 5.65
CA ILE A 122 15.01 -8.57 5.74
C ILE A 122 15.19 -9.23 4.36
N PHE A 123 14.65 -8.61 3.31
CA PHE A 123 14.67 -9.17 1.96
C PHE A 123 16.10 -9.32 1.40
N VAL A 124 16.97 -8.34 1.66
CA VAL A 124 18.38 -8.39 1.25
C VAL A 124 19.12 -9.53 1.97
N SER A 125 18.92 -9.67 3.29
CA SER A 125 19.57 -10.75 4.07
C SER A 125 19.13 -12.14 3.62
N ARG A 126 17.89 -12.28 3.13
CA ARG A 126 17.31 -13.54 2.61
C ARG A 126 17.56 -13.76 1.12
N ASN A 127 18.06 -12.74 0.42
CA ASN A 127 18.16 -12.73 -1.04
C ASN A 127 16.81 -13.07 -1.74
N LYS A 128 15.68 -12.63 -1.15
CA LYS A 128 14.32 -12.88 -1.65
C LYS A 128 13.32 -11.98 -0.97
N GLY A 129 12.32 -11.47 -1.73
CA GLY A 129 11.21 -10.71 -1.18
C GLY A 129 10.36 -10.01 -2.23
N HIS A 130 9.20 -9.50 -1.80
CA HIS A 130 8.27 -8.77 -2.67
C HIS A 130 7.81 -7.49 -2.00
N LEU A 131 8.02 -6.36 -2.65
CA LEU A 131 7.56 -5.05 -2.22
C LEU A 131 6.58 -4.50 -3.24
N VAL A 132 5.35 -4.23 -2.82
CA VAL A 132 4.30 -3.62 -3.65
C VAL A 132 3.92 -2.27 -3.08
N ASN A 133 4.08 -1.22 -3.87
CA ASN A 133 3.62 0.12 -3.55
C ASN A 133 2.26 0.37 -4.21
N ILE A 134 1.24 0.70 -3.40
CA ILE A 134 -0.06 1.15 -3.90
C ILE A 134 0.03 2.66 -4.15
N ALA A 135 0.29 3.01 -5.40
CA ALA A 135 0.40 4.39 -5.84
C ALA A 135 -0.98 4.95 -6.26
N SER A 136 -1.10 5.43 -7.49
CA SER A 136 -2.35 5.93 -8.10
C SER A 136 -2.06 6.32 -9.55
N THR A 137 -3.08 6.49 -10.39
CA THR A 137 -2.96 7.23 -11.66
C THR A 137 -2.46 8.68 -11.43
N ALA A 138 -2.62 9.21 -10.23
CA ALA A 138 -2.03 10.48 -9.76
C ALA A 138 -0.49 10.46 -9.69
N SER A 139 0.17 9.31 -9.85
CA SER A 139 1.63 9.21 -10.01
C SER A 139 2.11 9.40 -11.44
N LEU A 140 1.17 9.49 -12.40
CA LEU A 140 1.44 9.55 -13.84
C LEU A 140 1.15 10.91 -14.45
N ARG A 141 0.25 11.68 -13.85
CA ARG A 141 -0.15 13.01 -14.33
C ARG A 141 -0.65 13.89 -13.21
N GLY A 142 -0.46 15.20 -13.36
CA GLY A 142 -1.04 16.23 -12.49
C GLY A 142 -2.52 16.47 -12.79
N ALA A 143 -3.24 17.04 -11.82
CA ALA A 143 -4.59 17.57 -12.00
C ALA A 143 -4.84 18.74 -11.02
N THR A 144 -5.93 19.48 -11.25
CA THR A 144 -6.34 20.58 -10.38
C THR A 144 -6.51 20.12 -8.93
N ASN A 145 -6.20 20.98 -7.99
CA ASN A 145 -6.30 20.75 -6.55
C ASN A 145 -5.42 19.60 -6.00
N GLY A 146 -4.58 19.00 -6.83
CA GLY A 146 -3.85 17.79 -6.50
C GLY A 146 -2.44 18.00 -5.96
N THR A 147 -1.99 19.23 -5.68
CA THR A 147 -0.59 19.54 -5.37
C THR A 147 0.00 18.59 -4.34
N ALA A 148 -0.57 18.46 -3.15
CA ALA A 148 -0.02 17.59 -2.11
C ALA A 148 -0.09 16.10 -2.47
N TYR A 149 -1.26 15.64 -2.87
CA TYR A 149 -1.49 14.22 -3.13
C TYR A 149 -0.67 13.72 -4.33
N MET A 150 -0.77 14.43 -5.47
CA MET A 150 -0.06 14.01 -6.68
C MET A 150 1.45 14.08 -6.52
N THR A 151 1.99 15.14 -5.90
CA THR A 151 3.42 15.21 -5.56
C THR A 151 3.85 13.99 -4.76
N SER A 152 3.06 13.58 -3.75
CA SER A 152 3.38 12.39 -2.95
C SER A 152 3.38 11.11 -3.76
N LYS A 153 2.45 10.96 -4.73
CA LYS A 153 2.36 9.76 -5.58
C LYS A 153 3.45 9.73 -6.67
N PHE A 154 3.85 10.88 -7.22
CA PHE A 154 5.04 10.98 -8.06
C PHE A 154 6.31 10.61 -7.28
N ALA A 155 6.47 11.11 -6.06
CA ALA A 155 7.59 10.75 -5.19
C ALA A 155 7.64 9.24 -4.91
N LEU A 156 6.49 8.62 -4.61
CA LEU A 156 6.39 7.17 -4.39
C LEU A 156 6.79 6.38 -5.63
N ARG A 157 6.42 6.85 -6.83
CA ARG A 157 6.86 6.26 -8.10
C ARG A 157 8.37 6.32 -8.25
N GLY A 158 8.97 7.50 -8.05
CA GLY A 158 10.43 7.67 -8.10
C GLY A 158 11.15 6.74 -7.12
N MET A 159 10.68 6.66 -5.86
CA MET A 159 11.22 5.73 -4.88
C MET A 159 11.08 4.27 -5.33
N THR A 160 9.94 3.89 -5.92
CA THR A 160 9.72 2.53 -6.42
C THR A 160 10.75 2.15 -7.49
N GLU A 161 11.05 3.06 -8.42
CA GLU A 161 12.06 2.85 -9.47
C GLU A 161 13.47 2.70 -8.87
N CYS A 162 13.85 3.56 -7.91
CA CYS A 162 15.14 3.48 -7.21
C CYS A 162 15.26 2.13 -6.47
N TRP A 163 14.25 1.76 -5.67
CA TRP A 163 14.29 0.51 -4.90
C TRP A 163 14.32 -0.72 -5.81
N ARG A 164 13.64 -0.68 -6.95
CA ARG A 164 13.73 -1.74 -7.96
C ARG A 164 15.15 -1.90 -8.50
N ALA A 165 15.81 -0.79 -8.82
CA ALA A 165 17.18 -0.81 -9.31
C ALA A 165 18.16 -1.35 -8.25
N GLU A 166 18.02 -0.93 -7.00
CA GLU A 166 18.89 -1.32 -5.88
C GLU A 166 18.69 -2.78 -5.46
N LEU A 167 17.43 -3.24 -5.36
CA LEU A 167 17.08 -4.50 -4.72
C LEU A 167 16.99 -5.69 -5.70
N ARG A 168 16.93 -5.43 -7.01
CA ARG A 168 16.83 -6.48 -8.04
C ARG A 168 17.96 -7.50 -7.98
N LYS A 169 19.19 -7.07 -7.67
CA LYS A 169 20.35 -7.97 -7.51
C LYS A 169 20.24 -8.92 -6.32
N HIS A 170 19.29 -8.67 -5.41
CA HIS A 170 18.96 -9.50 -4.25
C HIS A 170 17.68 -10.32 -4.47
N ASN A 171 17.28 -10.56 -5.72
CA ASN A 171 16.06 -11.28 -6.06
C ASN A 171 14.79 -10.71 -5.41
N VAL A 172 14.77 -9.40 -5.15
CA VAL A 172 13.60 -8.69 -4.60
C VAL A 172 12.81 -8.07 -5.74
N ARG A 173 11.52 -8.41 -5.83
CA ARG A 173 10.59 -7.83 -6.81
C ARG A 173 9.94 -6.58 -6.23
N VAL A 174 10.22 -5.41 -6.80
CA VAL A 174 9.60 -4.15 -6.41
C VAL A 174 8.62 -3.72 -7.48
N MET A 175 7.34 -3.70 -7.13
CA MET A 175 6.20 -3.51 -8.03
C MET A 175 5.37 -2.29 -7.62
N GLN A 176 4.70 -1.67 -8.57
CA GLN A 176 3.79 -0.56 -8.34
C GLN A 176 2.41 -0.86 -8.94
N ILE A 177 1.37 -0.60 -8.18
CA ILE A 177 -0.01 -0.62 -8.66
C ILE A 177 -0.55 0.80 -8.66
N ASN A 178 -1.12 1.23 -9.77
CA ASN A 178 -1.70 2.56 -9.97
C ASN A 178 -3.22 2.44 -10.15
N PRO A 179 -4.00 2.40 -9.08
CA PRO A 179 -5.45 2.48 -9.21
C PRO A 179 -5.88 3.86 -9.75
N SER A 180 -6.91 3.87 -10.59
CA SER A 180 -7.69 5.09 -10.83
C SER A 180 -8.66 5.33 -9.66
N GLU A 181 -9.82 5.91 -9.87
CA GLU A 181 -10.81 6.10 -8.81
C GLU A 181 -11.37 4.76 -8.33
N VAL A 182 -11.21 4.48 -7.03
CA VAL A 182 -11.72 3.26 -6.37
C VAL A 182 -12.66 3.67 -5.24
N ILE A 183 -13.82 3.06 -5.16
CA ILE A 183 -14.79 3.31 -4.09
C ILE A 183 -14.22 2.84 -2.75
N THR A 184 -13.90 3.80 -1.88
CA THR A 184 -13.27 3.54 -0.58
C THR A 184 -13.58 4.66 0.41
N PRO A 185 -13.40 4.44 1.73
CA PRO A 185 -13.47 5.52 2.73
C PRO A 185 -12.42 6.64 2.54
N PHE A 186 -11.44 6.46 1.64
CA PHE A 186 -10.42 7.47 1.35
C PHE A 186 -11.03 8.79 0.86
N ALA A 187 -12.05 8.74 0.01
CA ALA A 187 -12.72 9.94 -0.52
C ALA A 187 -13.26 10.82 0.61
N ALA A 188 -13.97 10.24 1.57
CA ALA A 188 -14.51 10.98 2.71
C ALA A 188 -13.41 11.58 3.60
N THR A 189 -12.28 10.87 3.79
CA THR A 189 -11.13 11.38 4.56
C THR A 189 -10.32 12.43 3.80
N ALA A 190 -10.38 12.43 2.47
CA ALA A 190 -9.74 13.40 1.60
C ALA A 190 -10.63 14.63 1.29
N GLY A 191 -11.85 14.66 1.83
CA GLY A 191 -12.73 15.82 1.77
C GLY A 191 -13.58 15.93 0.50
N PHE A 192 -13.79 14.83 -0.24
CA PHE A 192 -14.69 14.84 -1.40
C PHE A 192 -15.72 13.71 -1.34
N ASN A 193 -16.86 13.97 -1.98
CA ASN A 193 -17.92 12.99 -2.12
C ASN A 193 -17.63 12.05 -3.29
N GLN A 194 -17.87 10.77 -3.08
CA GLN A 194 -17.73 9.75 -4.09
C GLN A 194 -19.07 9.04 -4.27
N THR A 195 -19.59 9.07 -5.49
CA THR A 195 -20.84 8.32 -5.81
C THR A 195 -20.50 6.85 -5.97
N ASN A 196 -21.16 6.00 -5.21
CA ASN A 196 -21.06 4.55 -5.41
C ASN A 196 -21.89 4.16 -6.63
N HIS A 197 -21.21 3.69 -7.68
CA HIS A 197 -21.83 3.22 -8.90
C HIS A 197 -21.22 1.87 -9.30
N PRO A 198 -22.01 0.90 -9.79
CA PRO A 198 -21.49 -0.43 -10.14
C PRO A 198 -20.38 -0.44 -11.20
N SER A 199 -20.27 0.59 -12.05
CA SER A 199 -19.22 0.72 -13.06
C SER A 199 -17.89 1.24 -12.51
N LYS A 200 -17.84 1.71 -11.25
CA LYS A 200 -16.61 2.19 -10.62
C LYS A 200 -15.84 1.04 -9.98
N LEU A 201 -14.51 1.16 -9.97
CA LEU A 201 -13.65 0.16 -9.33
C LEU A 201 -13.98 0.03 -7.85
N GLN A 202 -13.96 -1.22 -7.39
CA GLN A 202 -14.05 -1.58 -5.99
C GLN A 202 -12.67 -1.99 -5.45
N SER A 203 -12.52 -2.00 -4.12
CA SER A 203 -11.26 -2.42 -3.48
C SER A 203 -10.82 -3.83 -3.88
N GLN A 204 -11.78 -4.72 -4.17
CA GLN A 204 -11.56 -6.10 -4.58
C GLN A 204 -10.88 -6.20 -5.94
N ASP A 205 -11.14 -5.27 -6.88
CA ASP A 205 -10.50 -5.25 -8.19
C ASP A 205 -9.00 -5.00 -8.05
N ILE A 206 -8.61 -4.11 -7.13
CA ILE A 206 -7.21 -3.84 -6.84
C ILE A 206 -6.57 -5.01 -6.08
N ALA A 207 -7.28 -5.62 -5.14
CA ALA A 207 -6.81 -6.81 -4.43
C ALA A 207 -6.54 -7.97 -5.40
N HIS A 208 -7.43 -8.18 -6.38
CA HIS A 208 -7.24 -9.17 -7.45
C HIS A 208 -5.95 -8.91 -8.23
N MET A 209 -5.69 -7.67 -8.64
CA MET A 209 -4.46 -7.31 -9.37
C MET A 209 -3.21 -7.51 -8.54
N VAL A 210 -3.22 -7.11 -7.25
CA VAL A 210 -2.09 -7.34 -6.35
C VAL A 210 -1.81 -8.83 -6.20
N LYS A 211 -2.85 -9.64 -6.01
CA LYS A 211 -2.70 -11.11 -5.94
C LYS A 211 -2.11 -11.67 -7.24
N ALA A 212 -2.64 -11.27 -8.39
CA ALA A 212 -2.18 -11.75 -9.71
C ALA A 212 -0.70 -11.46 -9.96
N VAL A 213 -0.22 -10.24 -9.67
CA VAL A 213 1.20 -9.91 -9.86
C VAL A 213 2.13 -10.63 -8.88
N LEU A 214 1.66 -10.91 -7.66
CA LEU A 214 2.41 -11.70 -6.68
C LEU A 214 2.51 -13.17 -7.09
N GLU A 215 1.48 -13.75 -7.73
CA GLU A 215 1.44 -15.15 -8.17
C GLU A 215 2.27 -15.45 -9.41
N MET A 216 2.80 -14.43 -10.10
CA MET A 216 3.72 -14.64 -11.22
C MET A 216 4.90 -15.54 -10.81
N ASP A 217 5.39 -16.34 -11.75
CA ASP A 217 6.60 -17.16 -11.57
C ASP A 217 7.81 -16.29 -11.20
N ASP A 218 8.69 -16.81 -10.35
CA ASP A 218 9.84 -16.05 -9.82
C ASP A 218 10.87 -15.65 -10.90
N ARG A 219 10.78 -16.17 -12.12
CA ARG A 219 11.63 -15.78 -13.26
C ARG A 219 11.38 -14.36 -13.76
N GLY A 220 10.22 -13.78 -13.44
CA GLY A 220 9.87 -12.43 -13.87
C GLY A 220 8.86 -11.77 -12.97
N PHE A 221 8.61 -10.49 -13.20
CA PHE A 221 7.58 -9.73 -12.50
C PHE A 221 7.12 -8.54 -13.33
N THR A 222 5.88 -8.13 -13.09
CA THR A 222 5.33 -6.89 -13.63
C THR A 222 5.81 -5.73 -12.78
N THR A 223 6.48 -4.76 -13.41
CA THR A 223 7.06 -3.61 -12.69
C THR A 223 6.03 -2.58 -12.29
N GLU A 224 4.99 -2.40 -13.12
CA GLU A 224 3.94 -1.40 -12.94
C GLU A 224 2.64 -1.89 -13.59
N VAL A 225 1.51 -1.69 -12.89
CA VAL A 225 0.16 -1.97 -13.39
C VAL A 225 -0.73 -0.76 -13.12
N THR A 226 -1.43 -0.29 -14.16
CA THR A 226 -2.44 0.76 -14.03
C THR A 226 -3.81 0.16 -14.25
N VAL A 227 -4.74 0.43 -13.33
CA VAL A 227 -6.09 -0.14 -13.32
C VAL A 227 -7.12 0.98 -13.46
N PHE A 228 -7.91 0.95 -14.52
CA PHE A 228 -9.00 1.87 -14.78
C PHE A 228 -10.35 1.15 -14.75
N ALA A 229 -11.40 1.85 -14.34
CA ALA A 229 -12.75 1.43 -14.64
C ALA A 229 -12.98 1.44 -16.15
N THR A 230 -13.70 0.45 -16.67
CA THR A 230 -13.94 0.33 -18.13
C THR A 230 -14.79 1.50 -18.64
N ASN A 231 -15.82 1.88 -17.89
CA ASN A 231 -16.74 2.98 -18.22
C ASN A 231 -17.25 3.61 -16.92
N PRO A 232 -16.46 4.47 -16.26
CA PRO A 232 -16.94 5.18 -15.09
C PRO A 232 -18.08 6.10 -15.50
N ALA A 233 -19.24 5.96 -14.88
CA ALA A 233 -20.32 6.93 -15.01
C ALA A 233 -19.94 8.14 -14.14
N ASP A 234 -19.43 9.19 -14.75
CA ASP A 234 -19.06 10.47 -14.13
C ASP A 234 -20.20 11.48 -14.27
#